data_12001953a171fcd52bc9623ca0c054cb
#
_entry.id   12001953a171fcd52bc9623ca0c054cb
#
_cell.length_a   1.000
_cell.length_b   1.000
_cell.length_c   1.000
_cell.angle_alpha   90.00
_cell.angle_beta   90.00
_cell.angle_gamma   90.00
#
_symmetry.space_group_name_H-M   'P 1'
#
loop_
_entity.id
_entity.type
_entity.pdbx_description
1 polymer ?
#
loop_
_entity_poly.entity_id
_entity_poly.type
_entity_poly.pdbx_seq_one_letter_code
_entity_poly.pdbx_strand_id
1 'polypeptide(L)'
;MELLKPLSDFFKAIENDYRISITHIGIYVALLQFRAGQGFVNPIQAYRYEIMDLAKIASPKTYYKCMRELNEYGYIIYKSTRKRNQGSTIFFVDQ
;
A
#
# COMPACT_ATOMS: atom_id res chain seq x y z
N MET A 1 3.44 20.28 4.99
CA MET A 1 2.92 19.98 3.66
C MET A 1 1.93 18.84 3.74
N GLU A 2 0.73 19.12 3.32
CA GLU A 2 -0.35 18.14 3.40
C GLU A 2 -0.06 16.89 2.58
N LEU A 3 0.61 17.04 1.45
CA LEU A 3 0.90 15.92 0.55
C LEU A 3 1.90 14.93 1.15
N LEU A 4 2.80 15.39 2.00
CA LEU A 4 3.82 14.53 2.60
C LEU A 4 3.40 13.96 3.96
N LYS A 5 2.32 14.46 4.53
CA LYS A 5 1.89 14.03 5.86
C LYS A 5 1.60 12.53 5.96
N PRO A 6 0.87 11.90 5.00
CA PRO A 6 0.64 10.46 5.10
C PRO A 6 1.93 9.64 5.08
N LEU A 7 2.92 10.07 4.31
CA LEU A 7 4.20 9.39 4.26
C LEU A 7 4.98 9.58 5.56
N SER A 8 5.01 10.81 6.06
CA SER A 8 5.68 11.10 7.34
C SER A 8 5.02 10.36 8.49
N ASP A 9 3.69 10.29 8.50
CA ASP A 9 2.95 9.54 9.53
C ASP A 9 3.28 8.05 9.45
N PHE A 10 3.41 7.50 8.26
CA PHE A 10 3.79 6.10 8.09
C PHE A 10 5.19 5.83 8.63
N PHE A 11 6.16 6.68 8.28
CA PHE A 11 7.52 6.51 8.78
C PHE A 11 7.58 6.60 10.30
N LYS A 12 6.79 7.48 10.89
CA LYS A 12 6.71 7.59 12.35
C LYS A 12 6.08 6.33 12.95
N ALA A 13 5.03 5.82 12.32
CA ALA A 13 4.33 4.62 12.81
C ALA A 13 5.22 3.38 12.81
N ILE A 14 6.10 3.24 11.80
CA ILE A 14 6.95 2.07 11.68
C ILE A 14 8.30 2.22 12.39
N GLU A 15 8.54 3.34 13.07
CA GLU A 15 9.82 3.67 13.66
C GLU A 15 10.41 2.53 14.50
N ASN A 16 9.57 1.85 15.27
CA ASN A 16 9.99 0.74 16.13
C ASN A 16 9.41 -0.60 15.69
N ASP A 17 8.90 -0.67 14.45
CA ASP A 17 8.34 -1.91 13.92
C ASP A 17 9.36 -2.57 12.99
N TYR A 18 10.15 -3.48 13.56
CA TYR A 18 11.21 -4.14 12.83
C TYR A 18 10.74 -5.25 11.89
N ARG A 19 9.42 -5.50 11.84
CA ARG A 19 8.83 -6.41 10.85
C ARG A 19 8.77 -5.77 9.46
N ILE A 20 8.80 -4.44 9.43
CA ILE A 20 8.70 -3.68 8.18
C ILE A 20 10.04 -3.68 7.46
N SER A 21 10.03 -4.11 6.21
CA SER A 21 11.20 -4.15 5.34
C SER A 21 11.12 -3.03 4.30
N ILE A 22 12.20 -2.86 3.56
CA ILE A 22 12.24 -1.89 2.47
C ILE A 22 11.16 -2.18 1.41
N THR A 23 10.81 -3.46 1.22
CA THR A 23 9.75 -3.85 0.28
C THR A 23 8.39 -3.36 0.76
N HIS A 24 8.10 -3.47 2.05
CA HIS A 24 6.87 -2.92 2.63
C HIS A 24 6.80 -1.41 2.41
N ILE A 25 7.91 -0.73 2.66
CA ILE A 25 7.98 0.73 2.49
C ILE A 25 7.73 1.09 1.04
N GLY A 26 8.39 0.38 0.11
CA GLY A 26 8.21 0.62 -1.32
C GLY A 26 6.77 0.46 -1.77
N ILE A 27 6.11 -0.59 -1.30
CA ILE A 27 4.70 -0.82 -1.61
C ILE A 27 3.83 0.29 -1.03
N TYR A 28 4.06 0.67 0.22
CA TYR A 28 3.24 1.71 0.85
C TYR A 28 3.39 3.04 0.11
N VAL A 29 4.62 3.40 -0.25
CA VAL A 29 4.88 4.62 -1.02
C VAL A 29 4.19 4.56 -2.39
N ALA A 30 4.22 3.40 -3.05
CA ALA A 30 3.54 3.21 -4.33
C ALA A 30 2.02 3.37 -4.18
N LEU A 31 1.45 2.84 -3.09
CA LEU A 31 0.03 3.01 -2.80
C LEU A 31 -0.33 4.48 -2.60
N LEU A 32 0.50 5.23 -1.91
CA LEU A 32 0.28 6.67 -1.71
C LEU A 32 0.36 7.43 -3.05
N GLN A 33 1.32 7.07 -3.90
CA GLN A 33 1.46 7.69 -5.21
C GLN A 33 0.25 7.39 -6.08
N PHE A 34 -0.22 6.15 -6.07
CA PHE A 34 -1.41 5.76 -6.80
C PHE A 34 -2.62 6.54 -6.33
N ARG A 35 -2.77 6.67 -5.01
CA ARG A 35 -3.86 7.43 -4.39
C ARG A 35 -3.84 8.88 -4.83
N ALA A 36 -2.65 9.49 -4.87
CA ALA A 36 -2.50 10.89 -5.32
C ALA A 36 -3.00 11.07 -6.75
N GLY A 37 -2.71 10.09 -7.62
CA GLY A 37 -3.18 10.10 -9.00
C GLY A 37 -4.69 9.91 -9.12
N GLN A 38 -5.35 9.38 -8.09
CA GLN A 38 -6.79 9.13 -8.08
C GLN A 38 -7.56 10.23 -7.32
N GLY A 39 -6.92 11.35 -7.00
CA GLY A 39 -7.59 12.44 -6.30
C GLY A 39 -7.64 12.28 -4.79
N PHE A 40 -6.69 11.55 -4.23
CA PHE A 40 -6.56 11.36 -2.78
C PHE A 40 -7.75 10.65 -2.14
N VAL A 41 -8.39 9.76 -2.89
CA VAL A 41 -9.51 8.97 -2.37
C VAL A 41 -9.05 7.93 -1.35
N ASN A 42 -9.96 7.50 -0.50
CA ASN A 42 -9.73 6.39 0.44
C ASN A 42 -11.08 5.70 0.62
N PRO A 43 -11.25 4.46 0.21
CA PRO A 43 -10.19 3.56 -0.28
C PRO A 43 -9.84 3.81 -1.74
N ILE A 44 -8.74 3.20 -2.17
CA ILE A 44 -8.40 3.11 -3.57
C ILE A 44 -8.78 1.74 -4.10
N GLN A 45 -8.99 1.66 -5.41
CA GLN A 45 -9.11 0.37 -6.09
C GLN A 45 -7.97 0.28 -7.09
N ALA A 46 -7.19 -0.76 -6.98
CA ALA A 46 -5.99 -0.91 -7.79
C ALA A 46 -5.78 -2.36 -8.20
N TYR A 47 -5.30 -2.55 -9.42
CA TYR A 47 -4.81 -3.84 -9.87
C TYR A 47 -3.38 -4.03 -9.38
N ARG A 48 -3.01 -5.27 -9.10
CA ARG A 48 -1.67 -5.56 -8.60
C ARG A 48 -0.58 -5.03 -9.52
N TYR A 49 -0.79 -5.14 -10.84
CA TYR A 49 0.25 -4.71 -11.79
C TYR A 49 0.50 -3.20 -11.72
N GLU A 50 -0.52 -2.42 -11.37
CA GLU A 50 -0.37 -0.98 -11.23
C GLU A 50 0.55 -0.63 -10.05
N ILE A 51 0.34 -1.30 -8.93
CA ILE A 51 1.15 -1.06 -7.73
C ILE A 51 2.53 -1.68 -7.87
N MET A 52 2.59 -2.89 -8.43
CA MET A 52 3.87 -3.57 -8.65
C MET A 52 4.78 -2.75 -9.56
N ASP A 53 4.21 -2.15 -10.60
CA ASP A 53 4.97 -1.32 -11.53
C ASP A 53 5.54 -0.09 -10.84
N LEU A 54 4.74 0.59 -10.03
CA LEU A 54 5.20 1.75 -9.26
C LEU A 54 6.27 1.37 -8.24
N ALA A 55 6.08 0.27 -7.54
CA ALA A 55 7.01 -0.18 -6.50
C ALA A 55 8.23 -0.91 -7.05
N LYS A 56 8.25 -1.18 -8.36
CA LYS A 56 9.34 -1.91 -9.02
C LYS A 56 9.50 -3.32 -8.46
N ILE A 57 8.39 -4.01 -8.26
CA ILE A 57 8.35 -5.39 -7.78
C ILE A 57 7.95 -6.29 -8.94
N ALA A 58 8.80 -7.26 -9.26
CA ALA A 58 8.55 -8.17 -10.36
C ALA A 58 7.78 -9.43 -9.95
N SER A 59 7.82 -9.79 -8.66
CA SER A 59 7.24 -11.04 -8.18
C SER A 59 5.85 -10.82 -7.59
N PRO A 60 4.79 -11.41 -8.20
CA PRO A 60 3.46 -11.35 -7.59
C PRO A 60 3.42 -11.96 -6.19
N LYS A 61 4.20 -13.01 -5.98
CA LYS A 61 4.27 -13.67 -4.67
C LYS A 61 4.76 -12.71 -3.59
N THR A 62 5.81 -11.95 -3.89
CA THR A 62 6.35 -10.94 -2.99
C THR A 62 5.33 -9.84 -2.72
N TYR A 63 4.66 -9.38 -3.79
CA TYR A 63 3.63 -8.36 -3.66
C TYR A 63 2.51 -8.81 -2.71
N TYR A 64 1.94 -9.99 -2.93
CA TYR A 64 0.84 -10.47 -2.11
C TYR A 64 1.26 -10.72 -0.66
N LYS A 65 2.46 -11.24 -0.47
CA LYS A 65 2.98 -11.45 0.90
C LYS A 65 3.05 -10.12 1.66
N CYS A 66 3.63 -9.10 1.04
CA CYS A 66 3.80 -7.80 1.69
C CYS A 66 2.46 -7.08 1.89
N MET A 67 1.53 -7.22 0.95
CA MET A 67 0.19 -6.64 1.12
C MET A 67 -0.54 -7.28 2.31
N ARG A 68 -0.47 -8.61 2.43
CA ARG A 68 -1.08 -9.29 3.56
C ARG A 68 -0.42 -8.88 4.87
N GLU A 69 0.89 -8.74 4.88
CA GLU A 69 1.62 -8.33 6.08
C GLU A 69 1.29 -6.90 6.49
N LEU A 70 1.24 -5.97 5.54
CA LEU A 70 0.83 -4.60 5.84
C LEU A 70 -0.58 -4.54 6.43
N ASN A 71 -1.49 -5.38 5.90
CA ASN A 71 -2.83 -5.51 6.43
C ASN A 71 -2.82 -6.09 7.85
N GLU A 72 -2.05 -7.15 8.04
CA GLU A 72 -1.95 -7.85 9.32
C GLU A 72 -1.35 -6.94 10.40
N TYR A 73 -0.37 -6.13 10.01
CA TYR A 73 0.30 -5.23 10.94
C TYR A 73 -0.49 -3.94 11.20
N GLY A 74 -1.60 -3.75 10.51
CA GLY A 74 -2.51 -2.63 10.79
C GLY A 74 -2.22 -1.34 10.03
N TYR A 75 -1.40 -1.38 8.99
CA TYR A 75 -1.08 -0.17 8.22
C TYR A 75 -2.06 0.10 7.08
N ILE A 76 -2.67 -0.96 6.56
CA ILE A 76 -3.71 -0.87 5.53
C ILE A 76 -4.80 -1.89 5.84
N ILE A 77 -5.94 -1.74 5.16
CA ILE A 77 -6.94 -2.81 5.11
C ILE A 77 -7.01 -3.22 3.64
N TYR A 78 -6.61 -4.45 3.37
CA TYR A 78 -6.50 -4.98 2.03
C TYR A 78 -7.60 -6.00 1.77
N LYS A 79 -8.45 -5.72 0.81
CA LYS A 79 -9.53 -6.63 0.40
C LYS A 79 -9.30 -7.03 -1.05
N SER A 80 -8.79 -8.23 -1.25
CA SER A 80 -8.58 -8.76 -2.58
C SER A 80 -9.89 -9.16 -3.21
N THR A 81 -9.94 -9.16 -4.54
CA THR A 81 -11.11 -9.59 -5.28
C THR A 81 -10.76 -10.81 -6.12
N ARG A 82 -11.74 -11.69 -6.30
CA ARG A 82 -11.61 -12.85 -7.20
C ARG A 82 -12.08 -12.52 -8.60
N LYS A 83 -12.69 -11.36 -8.79
CA LYS A 83 -13.21 -10.94 -10.10
C LYS A 83 -12.07 -10.36 -10.93
N ARG A 84 -11.88 -10.90 -12.14
CA ARG A 84 -10.77 -10.50 -13.02
C ARG A 84 -10.81 -9.04 -13.44
N ASN A 85 -12.01 -8.47 -13.52
CA ASN A 85 -12.22 -7.12 -14.03
C ASN A 85 -12.31 -6.06 -12.94
N GLN A 86 -11.94 -6.41 -11.71
CA GLN A 86 -11.99 -5.47 -10.60
C GLN A 86 -10.68 -5.51 -9.83
N GLY A 87 -10.16 -4.34 -9.53
CA GLY A 87 -9.00 -4.23 -8.70
C GLY A 87 -9.31 -4.54 -7.24
N SER A 88 -8.27 -4.75 -6.46
CA SER A 88 -8.42 -4.92 -5.02
C SER A 88 -8.74 -3.58 -4.37
N THR A 89 -9.46 -3.64 -3.26
CA THR A 89 -9.81 -2.45 -2.49
C THR A 89 -8.82 -2.30 -1.34
N ILE A 90 -8.21 -1.14 -1.22
CA ILE A 90 -7.18 -0.89 -0.21
C ILE A 90 -7.57 0.37 0.55
N PHE A 91 -7.78 0.22 1.86
CA PHE A 91 -8.07 1.34 2.76
C PHE A 91 -6.78 1.75 3.44
N PHE A 92 -6.55 3.05 3.52
CA PHE A 92 -5.45 3.60 4.32
C PHE A 92 -5.96 3.82 5.74
N VAL A 93 -5.14 3.41 6.71
CA VAL A 93 -5.48 3.53 8.13
C VAL A 93 -4.79 4.77 8.69
N ASP A 94 -5.54 5.58 9.43
CA ASP A 94 -4.97 6.75 10.11
C ASP A 94 -3.99 6.28 11.20
N GLN A 95 -2.86 6.97 11.28
CA GLN A 95 -1.78 6.56 12.19
C GLN A 95 -1.39 7.63 13.18
#